data_8256825d1a62ca809f04d1eeacc27f0d
#
_entry.id   8256825d1a62ca809f04d1eeacc27f0d
#
_cell.length_a   1.000
_cell.length_b   1.000
_cell.length_c   1.000
_cell.angle_alpha   90.00
_cell.angle_beta   90.00
_cell.angle_gamma   90.00
#
_symmetry.space_group_name_H-M   'P 1'
#
loop_
_entity.id
_entity.type
_entity.pdbx_description
1 polymer ?
#
loop_
_entity_poly.entity_id
_entity_poly.type
_entity_poly.pdbx_seq_one_letter_code
_entity_poly.pdbx_strand_id
1 'polypeptide(L)'
;MTKYLIIIIAFCSTLSSCGQSTKNNATGGLTIDPSIKAEVEKNISTSEFGAGQDKILIYNNRMLLDFYEDDKLSISLKEQDNKSTVFKSFYYWRGDTLGIDGAFGLFGGTGFAIKIIKGKATLYHMLASDDFPSYAYNEMDSLTWRLEIPCTDTKIVLSESPESTKKQIVYGYVEFKGGDYYASSGSADGQEILPRKKQRANMRIYFKSAKLEL
;
A
#
# COMPACT_ATOMS: atom_id res chain seq x y z
N MET A 1 -14.22 -37.55 69.37
CA MET A 1 -13.89 -36.19 68.85
C MET A 1 -13.09 -36.34 67.57
N THR A 2 -13.75 -36.34 66.44
CA THR A 2 -13.15 -36.62 65.13
C THR A 2 -13.13 -35.31 64.37
N LYS A 3 -11.92 -34.76 64.09
CA LYS A 3 -11.71 -33.52 63.37
C LYS A 3 -11.68 -33.84 61.85
N TYR A 4 -12.64 -33.35 61.11
CA TYR A 4 -12.68 -33.41 59.64
C TYR A 4 -11.76 -32.32 59.06
N LEU A 5 -10.74 -32.77 58.30
CA LEU A 5 -9.85 -31.92 57.54
C LEU A 5 -10.45 -31.75 56.13
N ILE A 6 -10.94 -30.57 55.84
CA ILE A 6 -11.46 -30.21 54.51
C ILE A 6 -10.27 -29.74 53.66
N ILE A 7 -9.92 -30.55 52.65
CA ILE A 7 -8.93 -30.20 51.64
C ILE A 7 -9.65 -29.50 50.49
N ILE A 8 -9.46 -28.19 50.39
CA ILE A 8 -9.91 -27.38 49.24
C ILE A 8 -8.87 -27.54 48.12
N ILE A 9 -9.21 -28.33 47.10
CA ILE A 9 -8.41 -28.42 45.86
C ILE A 9 -8.80 -27.22 45.02
N ALA A 10 -7.92 -26.23 44.97
CA ALA A 10 -7.99 -25.12 44.02
C ALA A 10 -7.65 -25.60 42.60
N PHE A 11 -8.67 -25.71 41.79
CA PHE A 11 -8.50 -26.04 40.34
C PHE A 11 -8.07 -24.77 39.63
N CYS A 12 -6.74 -24.61 39.44
CA CYS A 12 -6.19 -23.59 38.56
C CYS A 12 -6.45 -23.99 37.12
N SER A 13 -7.55 -23.52 36.56
CA SER A 13 -7.77 -23.56 35.11
C SER A 13 -6.87 -22.54 34.44
N THR A 14 -5.74 -23.01 33.91
CA THR A 14 -4.91 -22.23 32.98
C THR A 14 -5.69 -22.05 31.67
N LEU A 15 -6.32 -20.91 31.54
CA LEU A 15 -6.83 -20.43 30.26
C LEU A 15 -5.60 -20.18 29.35
N SER A 16 -5.30 -21.14 28.51
CA SER A 16 -4.40 -20.92 27.39
C SER A 16 -5.05 -19.90 26.46
N SER A 17 -4.71 -18.64 26.70
CA SER A 17 -4.98 -17.56 25.75
C SER A 17 -4.24 -17.88 24.47
N CYS A 18 -4.98 -18.37 23.49
CA CYS A 18 -4.53 -18.46 22.11
C CYS A 18 -4.26 -17.03 21.66
N GLY A 19 -2.99 -16.63 21.72
CA GLY A 19 -2.53 -15.33 21.27
C GLY A 19 -2.78 -15.24 19.77
N GLN A 20 -3.93 -14.65 19.38
CA GLN A 20 -4.07 -14.07 18.06
C GLN A 20 -2.95 -13.04 17.94
N SER A 21 -1.96 -13.35 17.11
CA SER A 21 -0.98 -12.37 16.65
C SER A 21 -1.76 -11.26 15.96
N THR A 22 -2.10 -10.22 16.72
CA THR A 22 -2.54 -8.95 16.16
C THR A 22 -1.35 -8.46 15.35
N LYS A 23 -1.41 -8.67 14.02
CA LYS A 23 -0.51 -7.97 13.08
C LYS A 23 -0.66 -6.49 13.43
N ASN A 24 0.37 -5.93 14.02
CA ASN A 24 0.46 -4.50 14.30
C ASN A 24 0.36 -3.78 12.96
N ASN A 25 -0.83 -3.30 12.61
CA ASN A 25 -0.99 -2.35 11.53
C ASN A 25 -0.20 -1.12 11.97
N ALA A 26 0.98 -0.94 11.38
CA ALA A 26 1.79 0.23 11.64
C ALA A 26 0.98 1.46 11.18
N THR A 27 0.38 2.14 12.14
CA THR A 27 -0.27 3.43 11.90
C THR A 27 0.86 4.43 11.66
N GLY A 28 1.16 4.68 10.39
CA GLY A 28 2.12 5.70 10.00
C GLY A 28 1.62 7.07 10.43
N GLY A 29 2.53 7.89 10.95
CA GLY A 29 2.20 9.27 11.29
C GLY A 29 1.80 10.04 10.04
N LEU A 30 0.52 10.42 9.91
CA LEU A 30 0.07 11.38 8.93
C LEU A 30 0.51 12.79 9.37
N THR A 31 1.23 13.49 8.50
CA THR A 31 1.61 14.88 8.68
C THR A 31 0.90 15.74 7.64
N ILE A 32 0.28 16.84 8.05
CA ILE A 32 -0.21 17.87 7.15
C ILE A 32 0.83 18.98 7.12
N ASP A 33 1.43 19.18 5.95
CA ASP A 33 2.47 20.20 5.73
C ASP A 33 2.26 20.88 4.37
N PRO A 34 1.74 22.10 4.33
CA PRO A 34 1.52 22.84 3.08
C PRO A 34 2.79 23.04 2.25
N SER A 35 3.97 23.02 2.87
CA SER A 35 5.25 23.21 2.17
C SER A 35 5.57 22.07 1.20
N ILE A 36 5.00 20.87 1.41
CA ILE A 36 5.20 19.73 0.53
C ILE A 36 4.76 20.01 -0.90
N LYS A 37 3.81 20.93 -1.11
CA LYS A 37 3.37 21.34 -2.45
C LYS A 37 4.54 21.82 -3.30
N ALA A 38 5.38 22.69 -2.78
CA ALA A 38 6.54 23.21 -3.52
C ALA A 38 7.55 22.09 -3.85
N GLU A 39 7.76 21.15 -2.93
CA GLU A 39 8.63 20.00 -3.15
C GLU A 39 8.06 19.07 -4.24
N VAL A 40 6.76 18.82 -4.21
CA VAL A 40 6.10 18.02 -5.23
C VAL A 40 6.21 18.68 -6.61
N GLU A 41 5.87 19.96 -6.72
CA GLU A 41 5.92 20.71 -7.99
C GLU A 41 7.33 20.76 -8.59
N LYS A 42 8.36 20.81 -7.75
CA LYS A 42 9.76 20.73 -8.19
C LYS A 42 10.14 19.34 -8.73
N ASN A 43 9.51 18.29 -8.21
CA ASN A 43 9.90 16.91 -8.47
C ASN A 43 8.97 16.19 -9.46
N ILE A 44 7.88 16.80 -9.90
CA ILE A 44 6.90 16.19 -10.81
C ILE A 44 6.75 17.02 -12.08
N SER A 45 6.87 16.37 -13.23
CA SER A 45 6.34 16.90 -14.49
C SER A 45 5.00 16.23 -14.80
N THR A 46 3.98 17.02 -15.12
CA THR A 46 2.61 16.54 -15.36
C THR A 46 2.34 16.51 -16.85
N SER A 47 1.76 15.42 -17.36
CA SER A 47 1.11 15.35 -18.65
C SER A 47 -0.33 14.84 -18.48
N GLU A 48 -1.20 15.14 -19.43
CA GLU A 48 -2.57 14.62 -19.45
C GLU A 48 -2.66 13.49 -20.48
N PHE A 49 -3.32 12.39 -20.10
CA PHE A 49 -3.61 11.28 -20.99
C PHE A 49 -5.13 11.04 -21.02
N GLY A 50 -5.68 10.84 -22.22
CA GLY A 50 -7.12 10.66 -22.42
C GLY A 50 -7.80 11.92 -22.95
N ALA A 51 -9.09 11.82 -23.27
CA ALA A 51 -9.92 12.89 -23.82
C ALA A 51 -11.13 13.17 -22.94
N GLY A 52 -11.57 14.43 -22.87
CA GLY A 52 -12.79 14.79 -22.17
C GLY A 52 -12.74 14.63 -20.66
N GLN A 53 -13.77 13.99 -20.09
CA GLN A 53 -13.87 13.74 -18.64
C GLN A 53 -12.97 12.61 -18.15
N ASP A 54 -12.48 11.77 -19.05
CA ASP A 54 -11.63 10.62 -18.76
C ASP A 54 -10.14 10.98 -18.70
N LYS A 55 -9.81 12.24 -18.58
CA LYS A 55 -8.43 12.71 -18.45
C LYS A 55 -7.79 12.14 -17.20
N ILE A 56 -6.76 11.33 -17.39
CA ILE A 56 -5.92 10.81 -16.33
C ILE A 56 -4.66 11.67 -16.27
N LEU A 57 -4.39 12.22 -15.10
CA LEU A 57 -3.13 12.92 -14.87
C LEU A 57 -2.02 11.89 -14.72
N ILE A 58 -1.06 11.95 -15.62
CA ILE A 58 0.12 11.10 -15.63
C ILE A 58 1.32 11.94 -15.21
N TYR A 59 2.15 11.39 -14.36
CA TYR A 59 3.29 12.10 -13.81
C TYR A 59 4.58 11.39 -14.16
N ASN A 60 5.57 12.15 -14.61
CA ASN A 60 6.96 11.74 -14.48
C ASN A 60 7.43 12.16 -13.10
N ASN A 61 7.84 11.22 -12.29
CA ASN A 61 7.98 11.43 -10.87
C ASN A 61 9.38 11.08 -10.36
N ARG A 62 9.87 11.85 -9.40
CA ARG A 62 10.99 11.43 -8.58
C ARG A 62 10.54 10.37 -7.62
N MET A 63 11.01 9.17 -7.81
CA MET A 63 10.72 8.04 -6.94
C MET A 63 11.96 7.22 -6.68
N LEU A 64 11.92 6.47 -5.60
CA LEU A 64 12.76 5.31 -5.37
C LEU A 64 11.82 4.12 -5.19
N LEU A 65 12.08 3.06 -5.94
CA LEU A 65 11.34 1.80 -5.84
C LEU A 65 12.34 0.67 -5.90
N ASP A 66 12.57 0.04 -4.75
CA ASP A 66 13.45 -1.11 -4.61
C ASP A 66 12.61 -2.38 -4.48
N PHE A 67 12.76 -3.29 -5.44
CA PHE A 67 12.19 -4.62 -5.40
C PHE A 67 13.21 -5.64 -4.91
N TYR A 68 12.77 -6.47 -3.99
CA TYR A 68 13.52 -7.59 -3.47
C TYR A 68 12.85 -8.89 -3.88
N GLU A 69 13.65 -9.87 -4.27
CA GLU A 69 13.25 -11.23 -4.56
C GLU A 69 14.11 -12.17 -3.74
N ASP A 70 13.49 -13.04 -2.95
CA ASP A 70 14.16 -13.95 -2.00
C ASP A 70 15.21 -13.23 -1.14
N ASP A 71 14.79 -12.08 -0.56
CA ASP A 71 15.57 -11.19 0.30
C ASP A 71 16.78 -10.50 -0.36
N LYS A 72 16.94 -10.63 -1.68
CA LYS A 72 17.98 -9.95 -2.45
C LYS A 72 17.37 -8.81 -3.26
N LEU A 73 18.08 -7.68 -3.31
CA LEU A 73 17.69 -6.57 -4.19
C LEU A 73 17.75 -7.06 -5.64
N SER A 74 16.60 -7.10 -6.30
CA SER A 74 16.46 -7.54 -7.69
C SER A 74 16.45 -6.36 -8.66
N ILE A 75 15.63 -5.34 -8.35
CA ILE A 75 15.48 -4.15 -9.18
C ILE A 75 15.49 -2.92 -8.27
N SER A 76 16.25 -1.89 -8.67
CA SER A 76 16.21 -0.57 -8.04
C SER A 76 15.92 0.47 -9.11
N LEU A 77 14.73 1.03 -9.09
CA LEU A 77 14.33 2.13 -9.96
C LEU A 77 14.61 3.44 -9.24
N LYS A 78 15.61 4.18 -9.71
CA LYS A 78 15.98 5.49 -9.19
C LYS A 78 15.42 6.61 -10.08
N GLU A 79 15.25 7.77 -9.48
CA GLU A 79 14.69 8.98 -10.08
C GLU A 79 15.19 9.33 -11.49
N GLN A 80 16.45 9.05 -11.77
CA GLN A 80 17.11 9.45 -13.02
C GLN A 80 16.78 8.53 -14.21
N ASP A 81 16.34 7.31 -13.94
CA ASP A 81 16.13 6.26 -14.95
C ASP A 81 14.70 6.24 -15.50
N ASN A 82 13.78 7.01 -14.90
CA ASN A 82 12.34 6.83 -15.08
C ASN A 82 11.61 7.98 -15.79
N LYS A 83 12.20 8.57 -16.79
CA LYS A 83 11.54 9.60 -17.62
C LYS A 83 10.27 9.09 -18.35
N SER A 84 10.09 7.78 -18.40
CA SER A 84 8.97 7.13 -19.10
C SER A 84 8.00 6.37 -18.22
N THR A 85 8.21 6.36 -16.89
CA THR A 85 7.31 5.61 -16.00
C THR A 85 6.00 6.37 -15.79
N VAL A 86 4.91 5.75 -16.20
CA VAL A 86 3.57 6.28 -16.02
C VAL A 86 3.14 6.04 -14.58
N PHE A 87 2.88 7.12 -13.87
CA PHE A 87 2.31 7.09 -12.53
C PHE A 87 1.01 7.86 -12.51
N LYS A 88 -0.03 7.31 -11.91
CA LYS A 88 -1.33 7.94 -11.70
C LYS A 88 -1.67 7.96 -10.22
N SER A 89 -2.28 9.04 -9.74
CA SER A 89 -2.75 9.12 -8.37
C SER A 89 -4.08 9.85 -8.31
N PHE A 90 -4.97 9.38 -7.45
CA PHE A 90 -6.29 9.96 -7.21
C PHE A 90 -6.70 9.74 -5.77
N TYR A 91 -7.63 10.59 -5.28
CA TYR A 91 -8.26 10.38 -4.00
C TYR A 91 -9.78 10.30 -4.14
N TYR A 92 -10.40 9.64 -3.20
CA TYR A 92 -11.85 9.42 -3.15
C TYR A 92 -12.35 9.31 -1.72
N TRP A 93 -13.64 9.48 -1.55
CA TRP A 93 -14.32 9.28 -0.27
C TRP A 93 -15.31 8.11 -0.36
N ARG A 94 -15.30 7.24 0.65
CA ARG A 94 -16.31 6.21 0.89
C ARG A 94 -16.82 6.35 2.32
N GLY A 95 -17.99 6.97 2.50
CA GLY A 95 -18.47 7.32 3.83
C GLY A 95 -17.50 8.24 4.56
N ASP A 96 -16.99 7.82 5.71
CA ASP A 96 -16.03 8.55 6.55
C ASP A 96 -14.55 8.23 6.22
N THR A 97 -14.32 7.42 5.22
CA THR A 97 -12.97 7.00 4.81
C THR A 97 -12.49 7.78 3.60
N LEU A 98 -11.37 8.47 3.77
CA LEU A 98 -10.59 9.04 2.66
C LEU A 98 -9.61 7.98 2.16
N GLY A 99 -9.72 7.61 0.89
CA GLY A 99 -8.74 6.81 0.17
C GLY A 99 -7.86 7.69 -0.72
N ILE A 100 -6.57 7.42 -0.77
CA ILE A 100 -5.62 8.01 -1.72
C ILE A 100 -4.82 6.86 -2.31
N ASP A 101 -5.00 6.62 -3.61
CA ASP A 101 -4.30 5.57 -4.31
C ASP A 101 -3.30 6.17 -5.30
N GLY A 102 -2.14 5.54 -5.43
CA GLY A 102 -1.13 5.86 -6.42
C GLY A 102 -0.55 4.59 -7.02
N ALA A 103 -0.47 4.52 -8.35
CA ALA A 103 -0.02 3.31 -9.03
C ALA A 103 0.87 3.61 -10.24
N PHE A 104 1.85 2.75 -10.44
CA PHE A 104 2.66 2.64 -11.66
C PHE A 104 2.02 1.65 -12.61
N GLY A 105 1.99 2.00 -13.89
CA GLY A 105 1.37 1.20 -14.94
C GLY A 105 -0.02 1.70 -15.31
N LEU A 106 -0.42 1.42 -16.55
CA LEU A 106 -1.76 1.71 -17.08
C LEU A 106 -2.72 0.55 -16.80
N PHE A 107 -2.21 -0.67 -16.93
CA PHE A 107 -2.92 -1.93 -16.78
C PHE A 107 -2.16 -2.76 -15.77
N GLY A 108 -2.70 -2.98 -14.58
CA GLY A 108 -1.97 -3.62 -13.50
C GLY A 108 -0.76 -2.81 -12.97
N GLY A 109 0.03 -3.42 -12.12
CA GLY A 109 1.28 -2.84 -11.63
C GLY A 109 1.39 -2.77 -10.12
N THR A 110 2.25 -1.87 -9.65
CA THR A 110 2.55 -1.67 -8.23
C THR A 110 2.28 -0.24 -7.81
N GLY A 111 2.03 -0.03 -6.53
CA GLY A 111 1.77 1.31 -6.02
C GLY A 111 1.51 1.35 -4.53
N PHE A 112 0.77 2.35 -4.09
CA PHE A 112 0.38 2.50 -2.70
C PHE A 112 -1.12 2.80 -2.57
N ALA A 113 -1.69 2.44 -1.44
CA ALA A 113 -3.02 2.86 -1.01
C ALA A 113 -2.94 3.42 0.42
N ILE A 114 -3.41 4.65 0.61
CA ILE A 114 -3.56 5.28 1.92
C ILE A 114 -5.03 5.26 2.28
N LYS A 115 -5.36 4.75 3.46
CA LYS A 115 -6.72 4.81 4.03
C LYS A 115 -6.67 5.67 5.28
N ILE A 116 -7.45 6.75 5.31
CA ILE A 116 -7.52 7.68 6.43
C ILE A 116 -8.93 7.63 7.00
N ILE A 117 -9.04 7.22 8.27
CA ILE A 117 -10.29 7.13 9.02
C ILE A 117 -10.11 7.92 10.32
N LYS A 118 -10.94 8.94 10.55
CA LYS A 118 -10.87 9.77 11.76
C LYS A 118 -9.45 10.30 12.06
N GLY A 119 -8.73 10.72 11.01
CA GLY A 119 -7.37 11.25 11.11
C GLY A 119 -6.26 10.20 11.30
N LYS A 120 -6.60 8.92 11.39
CA LYS A 120 -5.61 7.84 11.44
C LYS A 120 -5.36 7.30 10.03
N ALA A 121 -4.12 7.34 9.59
CA ALA A 121 -3.72 6.83 8.29
C ALA A 121 -3.15 5.42 8.39
N THR A 122 -3.49 4.58 7.42
CA THR A 122 -2.86 3.28 7.18
C THR A 122 -2.37 3.25 5.76
N LEU A 123 -1.15 2.79 5.55
CA LEU A 123 -0.50 2.71 4.25
C LEU A 123 -0.30 1.25 3.84
N TYR A 124 -0.66 0.95 2.61
CA TYR A 124 -0.51 -0.36 2.00
C TYR A 124 0.33 -0.26 0.74
N HIS A 125 1.19 -1.23 0.52
CA HIS A 125 1.75 -1.52 -0.79
C HIS A 125 0.68 -2.24 -1.60
N MET A 126 0.35 -1.70 -2.76
CA MET A 126 -0.70 -2.21 -3.64
C MET A 126 -0.09 -2.89 -4.85
N LEU A 127 -0.60 -4.06 -5.18
CA LEU A 127 -0.27 -4.83 -6.37
C LEU A 127 -1.54 -5.13 -7.14
N ALA A 128 -1.47 -5.08 -8.46
CA ALA A 128 -2.55 -5.46 -9.34
C ALA A 128 -1.99 -6.16 -10.60
N SER A 129 -2.69 -7.17 -11.08
CA SER A 129 -2.41 -7.87 -12.32
C SER A 129 -3.66 -7.87 -13.19
N ASP A 130 -3.50 -7.75 -14.50
CA ASP A 130 -4.59 -7.73 -15.46
C ASP A 130 -4.73 -9.05 -16.23
N ASP A 131 -3.63 -9.81 -16.32
CA ASP A 131 -3.58 -11.01 -17.18
C ASP A 131 -4.06 -12.27 -16.48
N PHE A 132 -3.67 -12.45 -15.19
CA PHE A 132 -4.05 -13.60 -14.35
C PHE A 132 -3.82 -13.30 -12.88
N PRO A 133 -4.42 -14.06 -11.94
CA PRO A 133 -4.14 -13.93 -10.52
C PRO A 133 -2.68 -14.23 -10.24
N SER A 134 -1.93 -13.25 -9.71
CA SER A 134 -0.46 -13.35 -9.62
C SER A 134 0.10 -13.23 -8.22
N TYR A 135 -0.70 -12.85 -7.22
CA TYR A 135 -0.20 -12.46 -5.91
C TYR A 135 -0.87 -13.21 -4.77
N ALA A 136 -0.10 -13.52 -3.72
CA ALA A 136 -0.59 -14.12 -2.49
C ALA A 136 0.13 -13.55 -1.26
N TYR A 137 -0.51 -13.59 -0.07
CA TYR A 137 0.14 -13.21 1.19
C TYR A 137 1.13 -14.26 1.66
N ASN A 138 0.78 -15.54 1.52
CA ASN A 138 1.64 -16.66 1.87
C ASN A 138 1.83 -17.56 0.65
N GLU A 139 2.89 -18.34 0.64
CA GLU A 139 3.25 -19.20 -0.48
C GLU A 139 2.13 -20.16 -0.89
N MET A 140 1.38 -20.68 0.09
CA MET A 140 0.30 -21.66 -0.12
C MET A 140 -1.09 -21.06 -0.30
N ASP A 141 -1.23 -19.74 -0.20
CA ASP A 141 -2.54 -19.06 -0.37
C ASP A 141 -2.97 -19.09 -1.84
N SER A 142 -4.27 -18.99 -2.09
CA SER A 142 -4.79 -18.79 -3.45
C SER A 142 -4.28 -17.46 -4.01
N LEU A 143 -3.90 -17.47 -5.29
CA LEU A 143 -3.49 -16.26 -5.99
C LEU A 143 -4.68 -15.32 -6.19
N THR A 144 -4.41 -14.03 -6.13
CA THR A 144 -5.37 -12.95 -6.33
C THR A 144 -4.93 -11.99 -7.42
N TRP A 145 -5.91 -11.31 -8.03
CA TRP A 145 -5.66 -10.25 -9.01
C TRP A 145 -5.12 -8.96 -8.37
N ARG A 146 -5.46 -8.75 -7.10
CA ARG A 146 -5.08 -7.55 -6.36
C ARG A 146 -4.71 -7.92 -4.94
N LEU A 147 -3.64 -7.32 -4.44
CA LEU A 147 -3.16 -7.51 -3.08
C LEU A 147 -2.81 -6.16 -2.45
N GLU A 148 -3.24 -5.95 -1.20
CA GLU A 148 -2.89 -4.78 -0.40
C GLU A 148 -2.09 -5.23 0.82
N ILE A 149 -0.80 -4.98 0.84
CA ILE A 149 0.14 -5.47 1.85
C ILE A 149 0.40 -4.35 2.86
N PRO A 150 0.15 -4.56 4.17
CA PRO A 150 0.46 -3.57 5.18
C PRO A 150 1.94 -3.17 5.15
N CYS A 151 2.22 -1.87 5.23
CA CYS A 151 3.57 -1.33 5.22
C CYS A 151 4.08 -1.05 6.63
N THR A 152 5.41 -1.08 6.77
CA THR A 152 6.14 -0.65 7.98
C THR A 152 7.00 0.57 7.66
N ASP A 153 7.59 1.19 8.70
CA ASP A 153 8.46 2.38 8.57
C ASP A 153 7.83 3.45 7.67
N THR A 154 6.54 3.73 7.92
CA THR A 154 5.74 4.56 7.03
C THR A 154 5.86 6.03 7.37
N LYS A 155 6.00 6.87 6.33
CA LYS A 155 5.89 8.32 6.40
C LYS A 155 4.87 8.79 5.36
N ILE A 156 3.88 9.56 5.79
CA ILE A 156 2.83 10.13 4.93
C ILE A 156 2.79 11.63 5.19
N VAL A 157 3.01 12.42 4.17
CA VAL A 157 2.90 13.88 4.22
C VAL A 157 1.90 14.32 3.15
N LEU A 158 0.90 15.11 3.53
CA LEU A 158 -0.07 15.71 2.60
C LEU A 158 -0.02 17.23 2.73
N SER A 159 -0.22 17.95 1.64
CA SER A 159 -0.30 19.41 1.65
C SER A 159 -1.49 19.93 2.47
N GLU A 160 -2.56 19.16 2.47
CA GLU A 160 -3.81 19.46 3.15
C GLU A 160 -4.64 18.18 3.33
N SER A 161 -5.63 18.23 4.20
CA SER A 161 -6.65 17.19 4.31
C SER A 161 -7.76 17.49 3.30
N PRO A 162 -7.98 16.63 2.27
CA PRO A 162 -9.01 16.90 1.27
C PRO A 162 -10.42 16.83 1.88
N GLU A 163 -11.26 17.78 1.50
CA GLU A 163 -12.66 17.80 1.89
C GLU A 163 -13.52 16.95 0.95
N SER A 164 -14.48 16.21 1.49
CA SER A 164 -15.34 15.32 0.70
C SER A 164 -16.20 16.06 -0.34
N THR A 165 -16.54 17.33 -0.08
CA THR A 165 -17.41 18.15 -0.92
C THR A 165 -16.67 18.98 -1.97
N LYS A 166 -15.35 19.11 -1.86
CA LYS A 166 -14.54 19.95 -2.74
C LYS A 166 -13.75 19.13 -3.75
N LYS A 167 -13.62 19.70 -4.96
CA LYS A 167 -12.64 19.23 -5.95
C LYS A 167 -11.36 20.04 -5.73
N GLN A 168 -10.35 19.40 -5.19
CA GLN A 168 -9.06 20.01 -4.93
C GLN A 168 -7.93 19.07 -5.37
N ILE A 169 -6.74 19.59 -5.49
CA ILE A 169 -5.57 18.78 -5.80
C ILE A 169 -4.77 18.66 -4.53
N VAL A 170 -4.53 17.43 -4.11
CA VAL A 170 -3.72 17.08 -2.95
C VAL A 170 -2.32 16.74 -3.40
N TYR A 171 -1.33 17.41 -2.83
CA TYR A 171 0.07 17.10 -3.02
C TYR A 171 0.56 16.27 -1.85
N GLY A 172 1.43 15.32 -2.09
CA GLY A 172 1.88 14.46 -1.01
C GLY A 172 3.20 13.76 -1.27
N TYR A 173 3.66 13.12 -0.21
CA TYR A 173 4.84 12.29 -0.18
C TYR A 173 4.55 11.05 0.65
N VAL A 174 4.95 9.89 0.16
CA VAL A 174 4.95 8.65 0.91
C VAL A 174 6.31 7.99 0.89
N GLU A 175 6.65 7.35 2.01
CA GLU A 175 7.81 6.49 2.15
C GLU A 175 7.40 5.30 3.00
N PHE A 176 7.79 4.09 2.58
CA PHE A 176 7.48 2.88 3.32
C PHE A 176 8.39 1.70 2.96
N LYS A 177 8.41 0.74 3.88
CA LYS A 177 8.85 -0.63 3.60
C LYS A 177 7.61 -1.52 3.49
N GLY A 178 7.46 -2.17 2.35
CA GLY A 178 6.39 -3.16 2.13
C GLY A 178 6.65 -4.44 2.91
N GLY A 179 5.59 -5.12 3.31
CA GLY A 179 5.67 -6.49 3.81
C GLY A 179 5.99 -7.48 2.70
N ASP A 180 6.33 -8.70 3.10
CA ASP A 180 6.57 -9.80 2.17
C ASP A 180 5.26 -10.28 1.55
N TYR A 181 5.35 -10.72 0.31
CA TYR A 181 4.30 -11.39 -0.45
C TYR A 181 4.90 -12.41 -1.39
N TYR A 182 4.06 -13.24 -2.00
CA TYR A 182 4.48 -14.22 -2.99
C TYR A 182 3.87 -13.87 -4.34
N ALA A 183 4.72 -13.91 -5.36
CA ALA A 183 4.32 -13.67 -6.75
C ALA A 183 4.55 -14.92 -7.59
N SER A 184 3.60 -15.19 -8.49
CA SER A 184 3.71 -16.21 -9.51
C SER A 184 3.71 -15.58 -10.88
N SER A 185 4.49 -16.14 -11.78
CA SER A 185 4.38 -15.86 -13.20
C SER A 185 3.42 -16.86 -13.83
N GLY A 186 2.50 -16.39 -14.66
CA GLY A 186 1.67 -17.28 -15.48
C GLY A 186 2.46 -17.74 -16.71
N SER A 187 2.20 -18.97 -17.14
CA SER A 187 2.61 -19.41 -18.47
C SER A 187 1.64 -18.89 -19.55
N ALA A 188 2.01 -18.99 -20.83
CA ALA A 188 1.18 -18.55 -21.95
C ALA A 188 -0.19 -19.27 -22.03
N ASP A 189 -0.33 -20.44 -21.42
CA ASP A 189 -1.57 -21.20 -21.29
C ASP A 189 -2.33 -20.91 -19.98
N GLY A 190 -1.89 -19.92 -19.20
CA GLY A 190 -2.53 -19.49 -17.95
C GLY A 190 -2.25 -20.38 -16.74
N GLN A 191 -1.33 -21.33 -16.85
CA GLN A 191 -0.92 -22.16 -15.72
C GLN A 191 0.07 -21.41 -14.82
N GLU A 192 0.00 -21.69 -13.53
CA GLU A 192 0.95 -21.15 -12.57
C GLU A 192 2.34 -21.75 -12.75
N ILE A 193 3.38 -20.89 -12.77
CA ILE A 193 4.78 -21.31 -12.77
C ILE A 193 5.28 -21.39 -11.34
N LEU A 194 5.70 -22.56 -10.91
CA LEU A 194 6.26 -22.81 -9.58
C LEU A 194 7.80 -22.93 -9.64
N PRO A 195 8.51 -22.63 -8.53
CA PRO A 195 7.98 -22.11 -7.26
C PRO A 195 7.62 -20.63 -7.33
N ARG A 196 6.69 -20.21 -6.48
CA ARG A 196 6.40 -18.79 -6.27
C ARG A 196 7.62 -18.10 -5.67
N LYS A 197 7.82 -16.85 -6.07
CA LYS A 197 8.92 -16.05 -5.56
C LYS A 197 8.45 -15.17 -4.40
N LYS A 198 9.20 -15.21 -3.30
CA LYS A 198 9.00 -14.27 -2.20
C LYS A 198 9.48 -12.90 -2.62
N GLN A 199 8.63 -11.91 -2.52
CA GLN A 199 8.93 -10.54 -2.93
C GLN A 199 8.53 -9.53 -1.87
N ARG A 200 9.15 -8.35 -1.91
CA ARG A 200 8.75 -7.15 -1.21
C ARG A 200 9.21 -5.92 -1.97
N ALA A 201 8.59 -4.77 -1.69
CA ALA A 201 9.04 -3.50 -2.25
C ALA A 201 9.15 -2.43 -1.18
N ASN A 202 10.20 -1.61 -1.28
CA ASN A 202 10.30 -0.36 -0.54
C ASN A 202 10.08 0.79 -1.53
N MET A 203 9.31 1.78 -1.12
CA MET A 203 8.94 2.87 -2.01
C MET A 203 9.10 4.22 -1.32
N ARG A 204 9.53 5.19 -2.12
CA ARG A 204 9.56 6.61 -1.78
C ARG A 204 9.10 7.39 -2.99
N ILE A 205 8.04 8.18 -2.85
CA ILE A 205 7.45 8.88 -3.99
C ILE A 205 6.76 10.18 -3.58
N TYR A 206 6.96 11.23 -4.39
CA TYR A 206 6.14 12.44 -4.40
C TYR A 206 4.94 12.21 -5.32
N PHE A 207 3.77 12.74 -4.96
CA PHE A 207 2.58 12.55 -5.77
C PHE A 207 1.66 13.78 -5.75
N LYS A 208 0.78 13.83 -6.74
CA LYS A 208 -0.27 14.81 -6.89
C LYS A 208 -1.55 14.06 -7.26
N SER A 209 -2.56 14.18 -6.42
CA SER A 209 -3.82 13.45 -6.56
C SER A 209 -4.97 14.39 -6.87
N ALA A 210 -5.78 14.03 -7.85
CA ALA A 210 -7.07 14.65 -8.11
C ALA A 210 -8.20 13.81 -7.51
N LYS A 211 -9.36 14.44 -7.28
CA LYS A 211 -10.55 13.74 -6.81
C LYS A 211 -11.10 12.82 -7.90
N LEU A 212 -11.30 11.55 -7.55
CA LEU A 212 -12.07 10.59 -8.33
C LEU A 212 -13.53 10.63 -7.85
N GLU A 213 -14.46 10.84 -8.74
CA GLU A 213 -15.89 10.71 -8.46
C GLU A 213 -16.28 9.25 -8.67
N LEU A 214 -16.76 8.62 -7.59
CA LEU A 214 -17.21 7.22 -7.57
C LEU A 214 -18.72 7.15 -7.76
#